data_1358cfb12f0f736f563c43911fd9b023
#
_entry.id   1358cfb12f0f736f563c43911fd9b023
#
_cell.length_a   1.000
_cell.length_b   1.000
_cell.length_c   1.000
_cell.angle_alpha   90.00
_cell.angle_beta   90.00
_cell.angle_gamma   90.00
#
_symmetry.space_group_name_H-M   'P 1'
#
loop_
_entity.id
_entity.type
_entity.pdbx_description
1 polymer ?
#
loop_
_entity_poly.entity_id
_entity_poly.type
_entity_poly.pdbx_seq_one_letter_code
_entity_poly.pdbx_strand_id
1 'polypeptide(L)'
;MGQGTIYKSEGKRLITQHYDNYLKSFDFDVEQIYVGTSYGKTHILVAGPPEGKPIFIFQGGNCINPMTLSWFLPLVDKYRVYAPDTIGHPGYSSESRISAKDNSFAQWIKELMDYLNIDSSAFVGPSYGAGIILRLATFMPDKIDCAVLVSPAGIRLGSKIRMIKDILLPLVLFNGTSSQKYLNKITDTMSDYSMREIDKKIIGDVFKYIKLEQEMPKLTTKEELSHYSSPTLIIAGKKDIFFPESRLNKVAREIIPNLIAFNTYDMGHFPSEEYLKKINNDIVEFLTDYY
;
A
#
# COMPACT_ATOMS: atom_id res chain seq x y z
N MET A 1 14.86 -23.92 -4.22
CA MET A 1 15.89 -22.91 -3.85
C MET A 1 15.45 -22.32 -2.53
N GLY A 2 16.30 -22.36 -1.48
CA GLY A 2 15.95 -21.79 -0.18
C GLY A 2 15.75 -20.30 -0.33
N GLN A 3 14.54 -19.83 -0.09
CA GLN A 3 14.21 -18.42 -0.12
C GLN A 3 14.90 -17.78 1.10
N GLY A 4 15.86 -16.90 0.85
CA GLY A 4 16.57 -16.18 1.91
C GLY A 4 15.64 -15.15 2.56
N THR A 5 15.80 -14.97 3.87
CA THR A 5 15.07 -13.95 4.63
C THR A 5 15.19 -12.55 4.01
N ILE A 6 14.07 -11.76 4.08
CA ILE A 6 14.09 -10.34 3.74
C ILE A 6 14.78 -9.49 4.82
N TYR A 7 14.92 -10.01 6.03
CA TYR A 7 15.52 -9.31 7.16
C TYR A 7 17.05 -9.44 7.17
N LYS A 8 17.71 -8.36 7.53
CA LYS A 8 19.17 -8.29 7.78
C LYS A 8 19.41 -8.31 9.29
N SER A 9 20.44 -9.02 9.74
CA SER A 9 20.83 -9.04 11.17
C SER A 9 19.63 -9.23 12.12
N GLU A 10 19.47 -8.35 13.10
CA GLU A 10 18.37 -8.32 14.09
C GLU A 10 17.07 -7.68 13.57
N GLY A 11 17.00 -7.37 12.27
CA GLY A 11 15.91 -6.61 11.66
C GLY A 11 14.53 -7.21 11.92
N LYS A 12 14.41 -8.54 11.91
CA LYS A 12 13.10 -9.19 12.17
C LYS A 12 12.56 -8.77 13.55
N ARG A 13 13.38 -8.90 14.60
CA ARG A 13 12.98 -8.55 15.98
C ARG A 13 12.58 -7.06 16.07
N LEU A 14 13.37 -6.18 15.48
CA LEU A 14 13.14 -4.74 15.54
C LEU A 14 11.87 -4.33 14.80
N ILE A 15 11.68 -4.83 13.59
CA ILE A 15 10.51 -4.50 12.76
C ILE A 15 9.22 -5.08 13.35
N THR A 16 9.23 -6.30 13.89
CA THR A 16 8.05 -6.85 14.57
C THR A 16 7.75 -6.09 15.87
N GLN A 17 8.76 -5.60 16.57
CA GLN A 17 8.54 -4.72 17.74
C GLN A 17 7.86 -3.40 17.33
N HIS A 18 8.27 -2.78 16.21
CA HIS A 18 7.56 -1.61 15.67
C HIS A 18 6.13 -1.94 15.30
N TYR A 19 5.93 -3.07 14.64
CA TYR A 19 4.61 -3.57 14.25
C TYR A 19 3.68 -3.69 15.45
N ASP A 20 4.11 -4.42 16.49
CA ASP A 20 3.31 -4.65 17.69
C ASP A 20 3.04 -3.37 18.49
N ASN A 21 4.03 -2.48 18.57
CA ASN A 21 3.85 -1.20 19.23
C ASN A 21 2.86 -0.30 18.49
N TYR A 22 2.87 -0.37 17.15
CA TYR A 22 1.91 0.37 16.34
C TYR A 22 0.48 -0.15 16.52
N LEU A 23 0.30 -1.48 16.53
CA LEU A 23 -1.01 -2.10 16.81
C LEU A 23 -1.55 -1.70 18.18
N LYS A 24 -0.70 -1.67 19.21
CA LYS A 24 -1.09 -1.25 20.57
C LYS A 24 -1.50 0.22 20.65
N SER A 25 -1.19 1.03 19.66
CA SER A 25 -1.58 2.46 19.64
C SER A 25 -2.98 2.68 19.05
N PHE A 26 -3.61 1.65 18.48
CA PHE A 26 -5.00 1.74 18.03
C PHE A 26 -5.94 1.69 19.26
N ASP A 27 -7.03 2.45 19.18
CA ASP A 27 -8.07 2.54 20.20
C ASP A 27 -9.27 1.60 19.93
N PHE A 28 -9.08 0.63 19.04
CA PHE A 28 -10.05 -0.40 18.67
C PHE A 28 -9.41 -1.78 18.64
N ASP A 29 -10.22 -2.82 18.74
CA ASP A 29 -9.75 -4.20 18.71
C ASP A 29 -9.35 -4.62 17.29
N VAL A 30 -8.19 -5.27 17.19
CA VAL A 30 -7.67 -5.85 15.95
C VAL A 30 -7.47 -7.34 16.15
N GLU A 31 -8.26 -8.13 15.45
CA GLU A 31 -8.03 -9.58 15.34
C GLU A 31 -6.85 -9.86 14.42
N GLN A 32 -6.11 -10.91 14.71
CA GLN A 32 -5.00 -11.36 13.88
C GLN A 32 -5.24 -12.79 13.45
N ILE A 33 -5.39 -13.01 12.16
CA ILE A 33 -5.61 -14.34 11.60
C ILE A 33 -4.49 -14.73 10.64
N TYR A 34 -4.35 -16.01 10.40
CA TYR A 34 -3.36 -16.53 9.47
C TYR A 34 -4.02 -17.44 8.45
N VAL A 35 -3.76 -17.16 7.18
CA VAL A 35 -4.28 -17.90 6.04
C VAL A 35 -3.12 -18.61 5.32
N GLY A 36 -3.24 -19.92 5.09
CA GLY A 36 -2.31 -20.65 4.23
C GLY A 36 -2.65 -20.44 2.77
N THR A 37 -1.68 -20.02 1.97
CA THR A 37 -1.82 -19.86 0.52
C THR A 37 -0.74 -20.68 -0.20
N SER A 38 -0.88 -20.88 -1.51
CA SER A 38 0.17 -21.50 -2.34
C SER A 38 1.48 -20.73 -2.35
N TYR A 39 1.44 -19.43 -1.99
CA TYR A 39 2.59 -18.54 -1.88
C TYR A 39 3.20 -18.48 -0.48
N GLY A 40 2.57 -19.14 0.50
CA GLY A 40 3.00 -19.17 1.89
C GLY A 40 1.93 -18.67 2.85
N LYS A 41 2.28 -18.65 4.15
CA LYS A 41 1.38 -18.20 5.21
C LYS A 41 1.23 -16.68 5.15
N THR A 42 -0.01 -16.20 5.08
CA THR A 42 -0.36 -14.79 5.12
C THR A 42 -0.96 -14.43 6.46
N HIS A 43 -0.45 -13.40 7.10
CA HIS A 43 -1.02 -12.77 8.28
C HIS A 43 -1.98 -11.66 7.84
N ILE A 44 -3.14 -11.57 8.46
CA ILE A 44 -4.17 -10.58 8.15
C ILE A 44 -4.61 -9.90 9.46
N LEU A 45 -4.57 -8.58 9.47
CA LEU A 45 -5.23 -7.78 10.49
C LEU A 45 -6.71 -7.66 10.11
N VAL A 46 -7.60 -7.95 11.07
CA VAL A 46 -9.04 -7.87 10.85
C VAL A 46 -9.62 -6.93 11.89
N ALA A 47 -10.38 -5.93 11.44
CA ALA A 47 -10.97 -4.92 12.32
C ALA A 47 -12.36 -4.51 11.83
N GLY A 48 -13.11 -3.84 12.70
CA GLY A 48 -14.46 -3.35 12.40
C GLY A 48 -15.57 -4.37 12.65
N PRO A 49 -16.85 -3.98 12.45
CA PRO A 49 -17.99 -4.80 12.81
C PRO A 49 -18.00 -6.13 12.05
N PRO A 50 -18.27 -7.27 12.74
CA PRO A 50 -18.26 -8.59 12.10
C PRO A 50 -19.21 -8.69 10.90
N GLU A 51 -20.34 -8.01 10.95
CA GLU A 51 -21.37 -7.99 9.90
C GLU A 51 -21.18 -6.85 8.88
N GLY A 52 -20.09 -6.07 9.01
CA GLY A 52 -19.77 -5.00 8.06
C GLY A 52 -19.44 -5.57 6.68
N LYS A 53 -19.74 -4.82 5.61
CA LYS A 53 -19.29 -5.21 4.28
C LYS A 53 -17.76 -5.34 4.24
N PRO A 54 -17.21 -6.37 3.58
CA PRO A 54 -15.78 -6.62 3.57
C PRO A 54 -15.03 -5.55 2.75
N ILE A 55 -13.92 -5.04 3.27
CA ILE A 55 -12.97 -4.20 2.53
C ILE A 55 -11.57 -4.76 2.71
N PHE A 56 -10.83 -4.89 1.62
CA PHE A 56 -9.40 -5.20 1.66
C PHE A 56 -8.57 -3.91 1.61
N ILE A 57 -7.64 -3.77 2.56
CA ILE A 57 -6.65 -2.68 2.56
C ILE A 57 -5.26 -3.28 2.37
N PHE A 58 -4.61 -3.01 1.22
CA PHE A 58 -3.26 -3.48 0.95
C PHE A 58 -2.21 -2.47 1.37
N GLN A 59 -1.15 -2.94 2.03
CA GLN A 59 -0.08 -2.09 2.52
C GLN A 59 0.75 -1.44 1.39
N GLY A 60 1.29 -0.25 1.68
CA GLY A 60 2.32 0.36 0.85
C GLY A 60 3.61 -0.46 0.84
N GLY A 61 4.42 -0.32 -0.20
CA GLY A 61 5.67 -1.07 -0.32
C GLY A 61 6.71 -0.67 0.73
N ASN A 62 7.48 -1.66 1.20
CA ASN A 62 8.56 -1.45 2.15
C ASN A 62 8.15 -0.69 3.43
N CYS A 63 6.95 -0.92 3.93
CA CYS A 63 6.50 -0.44 5.23
C CYS A 63 5.80 -1.57 6.00
N ILE A 64 5.41 -1.33 7.25
CA ILE A 64 4.62 -2.27 8.05
C ILE A 64 3.13 -2.01 7.86
N ASN A 65 2.32 -3.06 7.90
CA ASN A 65 0.89 -2.98 7.64
C ASN A 65 0.12 -2.07 8.62
N PRO A 66 0.37 -2.07 9.94
CA PRO A 66 -0.31 -1.15 10.85
C PRO A 66 -0.11 0.34 10.51
N MET A 67 1.07 0.72 9.96
CA MET A 67 1.30 2.07 9.47
C MET A 67 0.36 2.42 8.31
N THR A 68 0.17 1.50 7.36
CA THR A 68 -0.78 1.71 6.26
C THR A 68 -2.22 1.75 6.76
N LEU A 69 -2.61 0.83 7.63
CA LEU A 69 -3.96 0.79 8.20
C LEU A 69 -4.30 2.09 8.94
N SER A 70 -3.32 2.70 9.61
CA SER A 70 -3.51 3.98 10.31
C SER A 70 -3.93 5.14 9.40
N TRP A 71 -3.76 5.03 8.09
CA TRP A 71 -4.23 6.05 7.14
C TRP A 71 -5.73 5.98 6.88
N PHE A 72 -6.35 4.82 7.15
CA PHE A 72 -7.72 4.50 6.75
C PHE A 72 -8.62 4.15 7.94
N LEU A 73 -8.29 4.64 9.14
CA LEU A 73 -9.01 4.32 10.37
C LEU A 73 -10.53 4.55 10.31
N PRO A 74 -11.06 5.62 9.66
CA PRO A 74 -12.50 5.81 9.56
C PRO A 74 -13.26 4.68 8.86
N LEU A 75 -12.58 3.83 8.09
CA LEU A 75 -13.22 2.67 7.46
C LEU A 75 -13.53 1.56 8.45
N VAL A 76 -12.77 1.46 9.54
CA VAL A 76 -12.95 0.45 10.59
C VAL A 76 -14.28 0.62 11.34
N ASP A 77 -14.81 1.83 11.39
CA ASP A 77 -16.08 2.09 12.07
C ASP A 77 -17.31 1.49 11.33
N LYS A 78 -17.20 1.30 10.03
CA LYS A 78 -18.35 0.94 9.17
C LYS A 78 -18.18 -0.40 8.44
N TYR A 79 -16.97 -0.78 8.13
CA TYR A 79 -16.66 -1.93 7.27
C TYR A 79 -15.90 -3.01 8.03
N ARG A 80 -16.07 -4.27 7.61
CA ARG A 80 -15.18 -5.37 8.05
C ARG A 80 -13.90 -5.30 7.24
N VAL A 81 -12.87 -4.70 7.83
CA VAL A 81 -11.58 -4.45 7.19
C VAL A 81 -10.70 -5.68 7.30
N TYR A 82 -10.19 -6.13 6.17
CA TYR A 82 -9.14 -7.15 6.05
C TYR A 82 -7.88 -6.48 5.52
N ALA A 83 -6.84 -6.39 6.34
CA ALA A 83 -5.55 -5.81 5.96
C ALA A 83 -4.47 -6.89 6.00
N PRO A 84 -4.22 -7.60 4.88
CA PRO A 84 -3.17 -8.60 4.83
C PRO A 84 -1.78 -7.97 4.79
N ASP A 85 -0.85 -8.53 5.58
CA ASP A 85 0.56 -8.26 5.39
C ASP A 85 0.96 -8.78 4.01
N THR A 86 1.38 -7.90 3.13
CA THR A 86 1.77 -8.27 1.78
C THR A 86 2.92 -9.26 1.83
N ILE A 87 2.73 -10.42 1.21
CA ILE A 87 3.73 -11.49 1.20
C ILE A 87 5.07 -10.98 0.64
N GLY A 88 6.17 -11.32 1.31
CA GLY A 88 7.50 -10.81 0.95
C GLY A 88 7.81 -9.39 1.40
N HIS A 89 6.90 -8.73 2.13
CA HIS A 89 7.08 -7.41 2.74
C HIS A 89 7.24 -7.50 4.27
N PRO A 90 7.68 -6.41 4.93
CA PRO A 90 7.81 -6.39 6.38
C PRO A 90 6.48 -6.65 7.10
N GLY A 91 6.45 -7.65 7.99
CA GLY A 91 5.26 -8.07 8.73
C GLY A 91 5.40 -9.51 9.22
N TYR A 92 4.27 -10.17 9.42
CA TYR A 92 4.18 -11.54 9.92
C TYR A 92 3.86 -12.57 8.83
N SER A 93 3.63 -12.13 7.58
CA SER A 93 3.47 -13.02 6.44
C SER A 93 4.79 -13.70 6.04
N SER A 94 4.70 -14.74 5.23
CA SER A 94 5.87 -15.42 4.65
C SER A 94 6.75 -14.43 3.89
N GLU A 95 8.06 -14.59 4.04
CA GLU A 95 9.09 -13.71 3.48
C GLU A 95 9.36 -13.94 1.99
N SER A 96 8.64 -14.87 1.39
CA SER A 96 8.72 -15.21 -0.03
C SER A 96 8.20 -14.09 -0.90
N ARG A 97 9.03 -13.52 -1.75
CA ARG A 97 8.60 -12.53 -2.72
C ARG A 97 7.93 -13.20 -3.90
N ILE A 98 6.83 -12.61 -4.34
CA ILE A 98 6.10 -13.02 -5.54
C ILE A 98 6.16 -11.87 -6.56
N SER A 99 5.97 -12.19 -7.83
CA SER A 99 6.10 -11.20 -8.89
C SER A 99 4.94 -10.20 -8.89
N ALA A 100 5.29 -8.92 -8.98
CA ALA A 100 4.33 -7.84 -9.17
C ALA A 100 4.07 -7.52 -10.66
N LYS A 101 4.54 -8.38 -11.58
CA LYS A 101 4.42 -8.16 -13.04
C LYS A 101 3.48 -9.12 -13.74
N ASP A 102 3.18 -10.24 -13.10
CA ASP A 102 2.29 -11.28 -13.61
C ASP A 102 1.02 -11.43 -12.75
N ASN A 103 0.37 -12.58 -12.79
CA ASN A 103 -0.87 -12.85 -12.07
C ASN A 103 -0.66 -13.31 -10.61
N SER A 104 0.58 -13.37 -10.11
CA SER A 104 0.88 -13.96 -8.79
C SER A 104 0.12 -13.26 -7.66
N PHE A 105 0.10 -11.92 -7.63
CA PHE A 105 -0.67 -11.19 -6.62
C PHE A 105 -2.18 -11.38 -6.77
N ALA A 106 -2.71 -11.46 -7.99
CA ALA A 106 -4.14 -11.73 -8.20
C ALA A 106 -4.54 -13.12 -7.68
N GLN A 107 -3.71 -14.14 -7.92
CA GLN A 107 -3.92 -15.50 -7.38
C GLN A 107 -3.82 -15.52 -5.85
N TRP A 108 -2.81 -14.86 -5.29
CA TRP A 108 -2.65 -14.74 -3.84
C TRP A 108 -3.88 -14.09 -3.19
N ILE A 109 -4.40 -12.99 -3.75
CA ILE A 109 -5.60 -12.30 -3.26
C ILE A 109 -6.81 -13.24 -3.36
N LYS A 110 -6.97 -13.91 -4.51
CA LYS A 110 -8.06 -14.87 -4.71
C LYS A 110 -8.06 -15.95 -3.62
N GLU A 111 -6.91 -16.53 -3.30
CA GLU A 111 -6.81 -17.57 -2.26
C GLU A 111 -7.18 -17.02 -0.86
N LEU A 112 -6.87 -15.74 -0.56
CA LEU A 112 -7.31 -15.09 0.67
C LEU A 112 -8.83 -14.90 0.69
N MET A 113 -9.41 -14.44 -0.41
CA MET A 113 -10.86 -14.24 -0.55
C MET A 113 -11.63 -15.56 -0.45
N ASP A 114 -11.12 -16.61 -1.11
CA ASP A 114 -11.70 -17.97 -1.05
C ASP A 114 -11.72 -18.50 0.40
N TYR A 115 -10.62 -18.33 1.15
CA TYR A 115 -10.54 -18.73 2.56
C TYR A 115 -11.54 -17.98 3.44
N LEU A 116 -11.76 -16.71 3.16
CA LEU A 116 -12.69 -15.84 3.89
C LEU A 116 -14.13 -15.97 3.42
N ASN A 117 -14.41 -16.79 2.38
CA ASN A 117 -15.71 -16.90 1.72
C ASN A 117 -16.25 -15.55 1.22
N ILE A 118 -15.37 -14.74 0.61
CA ILE A 118 -15.69 -13.43 0.01
C ILE A 118 -15.58 -13.56 -1.51
N ASP A 119 -16.70 -13.39 -2.22
CA ASP A 119 -16.73 -13.50 -3.67
C ASP A 119 -16.16 -12.25 -4.37
N SER A 120 -16.57 -11.08 -3.92
CA SER A 120 -16.10 -9.77 -4.37
C SER A 120 -16.04 -8.79 -3.21
N SER A 121 -15.30 -7.69 -3.36
CA SER A 121 -15.10 -6.72 -2.28
C SER A 121 -14.69 -5.35 -2.81
N ALA A 122 -14.77 -4.33 -1.96
CA ALA A 122 -14.06 -3.09 -2.17
C ALA A 122 -12.57 -3.24 -1.82
N PHE A 123 -11.72 -2.56 -2.56
CA PHE A 123 -10.26 -2.57 -2.37
C PHE A 123 -9.72 -1.17 -2.19
N VAL A 124 -8.90 -0.98 -1.17
CA VAL A 124 -8.20 0.27 -0.87
C VAL A 124 -6.70 0.01 -0.79
N GLY A 125 -5.90 0.84 -1.41
CA GLY A 125 -4.44 0.69 -1.30
C GLY A 125 -3.67 1.95 -1.67
N PRO A 126 -2.64 2.30 -0.88
CA PRO A 126 -1.68 3.31 -1.27
C PRO A 126 -0.50 2.68 -2.02
N SER A 127 0.10 3.45 -2.94
CA SER A 127 1.38 3.15 -3.55
C SER A 127 1.45 1.74 -4.14
N TYR A 128 2.30 0.88 -3.59
CA TYR A 128 2.48 -0.52 -4.00
C TYR A 128 1.18 -1.32 -3.87
N GLY A 129 0.42 -1.10 -2.77
CA GLY A 129 -0.88 -1.73 -2.56
C GLY A 129 -1.88 -1.40 -3.67
N ALA A 130 -1.91 -0.14 -4.13
CA ALA A 130 -2.70 0.26 -5.30
C ALA A 130 -2.25 -0.46 -6.59
N GLY A 131 -0.95 -0.66 -6.76
CA GLY A 131 -0.41 -1.44 -7.88
C GLY A 131 -0.81 -2.92 -7.84
N ILE A 132 -0.89 -3.52 -6.65
CA ILE A 132 -1.42 -4.88 -6.47
C ILE A 132 -2.90 -4.94 -6.88
N ILE A 133 -3.71 -3.95 -6.50
CA ILE A 133 -5.12 -3.85 -6.90
C ILE A 133 -5.25 -3.75 -8.43
N LEU A 134 -4.39 -3.00 -9.10
CA LEU A 134 -4.36 -2.94 -10.56
C LEU A 134 -3.99 -4.29 -11.20
N ARG A 135 -3.13 -5.11 -10.56
CA ARG A 135 -2.88 -6.48 -11.03
C ARG A 135 -4.11 -7.38 -10.85
N LEU A 136 -4.83 -7.24 -9.72
CA LEU A 136 -6.11 -7.92 -9.55
C LEU A 136 -7.11 -7.50 -10.62
N ALA A 137 -7.26 -6.20 -10.88
CA ALA A 137 -8.13 -5.66 -11.91
C ALA A 137 -7.80 -6.18 -13.32
N THR A 138 -6.52 -6.43 -13.60
CA THR A 138 -6.07 -7.00 -14.88
C THR A 138 -6.48 -8.46 -15.06
N PHE A 139 -6.35 -9.28 -14.02
CA PHE A 139 -6.48 -10.74 -14.15
C PHE A 139 -7.80 -11.29 -13.64
N MET A 140 -8.44 -10.62 -12.69
CA MET A 140 -9.69 -11.04 -12.02
C MET A 140 -10.57 -9.83 -11.69
N PRO A 141 -11.01 -9.06 -12.71
CA PRO A 141 -11.77 -7.81 -12.51
C PRO A 141 -13.10 -8.02 -11.76
N ASP A 142 -13.72 -9.19 -11.89
CA ASP A 142 -14.94 -9.61 -11.22
C ASP A 142 -14.83 -9.72 -9.69
N LYS A 143 -13.61 -9.78 -9.16
CA LYS A 143 -13.36 -9.77 -7.71
C LYS A 143 -13.46 -8.39 -7.08
N ILE A 144 -13.52 -7.32 -7.88
CA ILE A 144 -13.50 -5.94 -7.42
C ILE A 144 -14.87 -5.29 -7.61
N ASP A 145 -15.56 -4.98 -6.51
CA ASP A 145 -16.81 -4.20 -6.55
C ASP A 145 -16.50 -2.72 -6.82
N CYS A 146 -15.52 -2.16 -6.12
CA CYS A 146 -14.96 -0.84 -6.38
C CYS A 146 -13.51 -0.74 -5.86
N ALA A 147 -12.76 0.25 -6.33
CA ALA A 147 -11.37 0.43 -5.93
C ALA A 147 -11.03 1.89 -5.57
N VAL A 148 -10.23 2.05 -4.52
CA VAL A 148 -9.63 3.33 -4.12
C VAL A 148 -8.11 3.21 -4.18
N LEU A 149 -7.49 4.00 -5.03
CA LEU A 149 -6.05 3.98 -5.30
C LEU A 149 -5.42 5.30 -4.87
N VAL A 150 -4.64 5.27 -3.77
CA VAL A 150 -3.96 6.47 -3.25
C VAL A 150 -2.51 6.49 -3.70
N SER A 151 -2.10 7.55 -4.40
CA SER A 151 -0.73 7.68 -4.96
C SER A 151 -0.27 6.40 -5.67
N PRO A 152 -1.01 5.88 -6.67
CA PRO A 152 -0.88 4.52 -7.16
C PRO A 152 0.42 4.26 -7.93
N ALA A 153 1.12 3.18 -7.55
CA ALA A 153 2.07 2.50 -8.43
C ALA A 153 1.32 1.81 -9.58
N GLY A 154 2.04 1.43 -10.64
CA GLY A 154 1.45 0.65 -11.75
C GLY A 154 0.76 1.48 -12.83
N ILE A 155 0.74 2.82 -12.73
CA ILE A 155 0.19 3.72 -13.77
C ILE A 155 1.33 4.48 -14.46
N ARG A 156 2.06 5.32 -13.73
CA ARG A 156 3.16 6.12 -14.27
C ARG A 156 4.15 6.49 -13.17
N LEU A 157 5.44 6.45 -13.49
CA LEU A 157 6.49 6.83 -12.55
C LEU A 157 6.81 8.33 -12.61
N GLY A 158 7.27 8.87 -11.49
CA GLY A 158 7.85 10.20 -11.37
C GLY A 158 9.15 10.36 -12.14
N SER A 159 9.87 11.44 -11.88
CA SER A 159 11.14 11.73 -12.51
C SER A 159 12.25 10.82 -11.97
N LYS A 160 12.86 9.99 -12.83
CA LYS A 160 13.99 9.13 -12.45
C LYS A 160 15.17 9.93 -11.87
N ILE A 161 15.46 11.11 -12.43
CA ILE A 161 16.57 11.97 -11.97
C ILE A 161 16.28 12.45 -10.55
N ARG A 162 15.06 12.93 -10.26
CA ARG A 162 14.68 13.35 -8.91
C ARG A 162 14.71 12.19 -7.93
N MET A 163 14.21 11.01 -8.31
CA MET A 163 14.26 9.82 -7.47
C MET A 163 15.70 9.42 -7.11
N ILE A 164 16.61 9.46 -8.09
CA ILE A 164 18.04 9.16 -7.83
C ILE A 164 18.63 10.18 -6.87
N LYS A 165 18.44 11.49 -7.14
CA LYS A 165 19.06 12.58 -6.37
C LYS A 165 18.49 12.70 -4.96
N ASP A 166 17.17 12.59 -4.82
CA ASP A 166 16.47 12.98 -3.60
C ASP A 166 16.06 11.78 -2.73
N ILE A 167 16.10 10.56 -3.27
CA ILE A 167 15.81 9.31 -2.55
C ILE A 167 16.99 8.34 -2.56
N LEU A 168 17.42 7.84 -3.74
CA LEU A 168 18.38 6.73 -3.80
C LEU A 168 19.77 7.11 -3.30
N LEU A 169 20.31 8.27 -3.70
CA LEU A 169 21.62 8.72 -3.22
C LEU A 169 21.60 8.99 -1.70
N PRO A 170 20.66 9.73 -1.13
CA PRO A 170 20.53 9.85 0.33
C PRO A 170 20.35 8.50 1.04
N LEU A 171 19.62 7.54 0.45
CA LEU A 171 19.44 6.19 1.02
C LEU A 171 20.78 5.42 1.11
N VAL A 172 21.61 5.47 0.06
CA VAL A 172 22.96 4.87 0.08
C VAL A 172 23.82 5.51 1.16
N LEU A 173 23.79 6.84 1.28
CA LEU A 173 24.53 7.58 2.30
C LEU A 173 24.01 7.29 3.72
N PHE A 174 22.69 7.17 3.90
CA PHE A 174 22.09 6.76 5.17
C PHE A 174 22.52 5.35 5.57
N ASN A 175 22.46 4.39 4.65
CA ASN A 175 22.87 3.01 4.93
C ASN A 175 24.36 2.88 5.28
N GLY A 176 25.23 3.72 4.69
CA GLY A 176 26.66 3.73 4.99
C GLY A 176 27.03 4.46 6.27
N THR A 177 26.32 5.54 6.63
CA THR A 177 26.69 6.43 7.74
C THR A 177 25.77 6.39 8.94
N SER A 178 24.56 5.86 8.79
CA SER A 178 23.45 5.95 9.76
C SER A 178 23.09 7.40 10.18
N SER A 179 23.44 8.39 9.37
CA SER A 179 23.26 9.80 9.69
C SER A 179 21.79 10.23 9.55
N GLN A 180 21.24 10.79 10.62
CA GLN A 180 19.86 11.33 10.66
C GLN A 180 19.62 12.38 9.58
N LYS A 181 20.64 13.13 9.17
CA LYS A 181 20.57 14.12 8.09
C LYS A 181 20.05 13.51 6.78
N TYR A 182 20.56 12.33 6.42
CA TYR A 182 20.13 11.66 5.18
C TYR A 182 18.76 11.01 5.31
N LEU A 183 18.45 10.46 6.48
CA LEU A 183 17.09 9.95 6.75
C LEU A 183 16.06 11.08 6.65
N ASN A 184 16.30 12.21 7.32
CA ASN A 184 15.41 13.37 7.25
C ASN A 184 15.24 13.85 5.80
N LYS A 185 16.32 13.93 5.02
CA LYS A 185 16.21 14.31 3.60
C LYS A 185 15.26 13.40 2.82
N ILE A 186 15.33 12.08 3.04
CA ILE A 186 14.45 11.11 2.36
C ILE A 186 13.00 11.30 2.83
N THR A 187 12.77 11.27 4.13
CA THR A 187 11.42 11.32 4.72
C THR A 187 10.74 12.66 4.45
N ASP A 188 11.47 13.78 4.50
CA ASP A 188 10.96 15.10 4.16
C ASP A 188 10.59 15.20 2.67
N THR A 189 11.42 14.61 1.79
CA THR A 189 11.10 14.52 0.35
C THR A 189 9.86 13.66 0.09
N MET A 190 9.70 12.56 0.84
CA MET A 190 8.55 11.65 0.67
C MET A 190 7.24 12.25 1.17
N SER A 191 7.28 13.12 2.18
CA SER A 191 6.09 13.61 2.88
C SER A 191 5.82 15.11 2.73
N ASP A 192 6.66 15.83 1.98
CA ASP A 192 6.64 17.30 1.99
C ASP A 192 6.75 17.85 3.43
N TYR A 193 7.73 17.33 4.19
CA TYR A 193 8.06 17.71 5.58
C TYR A 193 7.00 17.37 6.64
N SER A 194 6.00 16.53 6.33
CA SER A 194 4.87 16.27 7.23
C SER A 194 4.88 14.88 7.88
N MET A 195 5.92 14.06 7.68
CA MET A 195 5.97 12.69 8.25
C MET A 195 6.11 12.74 9.76
N ARG A 196 5.28 11.96 10.47
CA ARG A 196 5.35 11.81 11.92
C ARG A 196 6.68 11.19 12.34
N GLU A 197 7.22 11.58 13.49
CA GLU A 197 8.50 11.08 13.99
C GLU A 197 8.52 9.55 14.20
N ILE A 198 7.39 8.97 14.62
CA ILE A 198 7.27 7.51 14.74
C ILE A 198 7.43 6.83 13.38
N ASP A 199 6.82 7.38 12.34
CA ASP A 199 6.91 6.83 10.97
C ASP A 199 8.30 7.01 10.38
N LYS A 200 8.96 8.16 10.61
CA LYS A 200 10.38 8.39 10.23
C LYS A 200 11.29 7.34 10.83
N LYS A 201 11.11 7.04 12.11
CA LYS A 201 11.90 6.02 12.80
C LYS A 201 11.69 4.64 12.17
N ILE A 202 10.44 4.24 11.94
CA ILE A 202 10.11 2.93 11.34
C ILE A 202 10.70 2.83 9.93
N ILE A 203 10.50 3.85 9.09
CA ILE A 203 11.05 3.91 7.74
C ILE A 203 12.58 3.84 7.75
N GLY A 204 13.24 4.52 8.70
CA GLY A 204 14.70 4.43 8.87
C GLY A 204 15.16 3.01 9.19
N ASP A 205 14.49 2.33 10.10
CA ASP A 205 14.81 0.96 10.46
C ASP A 205 14.49 -0.02 9.33
N VAL A 206 13.40 0.18 8.59
CA VAL A 206 13.11 -0.58 7.36
C VAL A 206 14.23 -0.41 6.34
N PHE A 207 14.67 0.80 6.06
CA PHE A 207 15.77 1.05 5.11
C PHE A 207 17.08 0.37 5.52
N LYS A 208 17.35 0.32 6.80
CA LYS A 208 18.60 -0.25 7.35
C LYS A 208 18.55 -1.78 7.41
N TYR A 209 17.44 -2.35 7.87
CA TYR A 209 17.37 -3.74 8.28
C TYR A 209 16.55 -4.65 7.35
N ILE A 210 15.94 -4.10 6.30
CA ILE A 210 15.21 -4.89 5.30
C ILE A 210 15.98 -4.89 3.97
N LYS A 211 15.95 -6.02 3.28
CA LYS A 211 16.26 -6.07 1.85
C LYS A 211 15.03 -5.51 1.13
N LEU A 212 15.08 -4.23 0.76
CA LEU A 212 13.93 -3.54 0.18
C LEU A 212 13.40 -4.26 -1.06
N GLU A 213 12.07 -4.28 -1.24
CA GLU A 213 11.45 -4.68 -2.49
C GLU A 213 11.78 -3.66 -3.57
N GLN A 214 12.33 -4.14 -4.67
CA GLN A 214 12.74 -3.31 -5.80
C GLN A 214 11.87 -3.54 -7.04
N GLU A 215 11.15 -4.66 -7.07
CA GLU A 215 10.24 -4.93 -8.17
C GLU A 215 8.95 -4.13 -7.97
N MET A 216 8.77 -3.11 -8.81
CA MET A 216 7.54 -2.32 -8.81
C MET A 216 6.44 -3.04 -9.59
N PRO A 217 5.17 -2.89 -9.20
CA PRO A 217 4.04 -3.34 -9.99
C PRO A 217 4.17 -2.88 -11.44
N LYS A 218 3.91 -3.81 -12.37
CA LYS A 218 3.96 -3.54 -13.80
C LYS A 218 3.08 -2.33 -14.14
N LEU A 219 3.58 -1.46 -15.01
CA LEU A 219 2.76 -0.39 -15.57
C LEU A 219 1.60 -1.00 -16.36
N THR A 220 0.40 -0.69 -15.92
CA THR A 220 -0.83 -1.23 -16.49
C THR A 220 -1.17 -0.51 -17.79
N THR A 221 -1.66 -1.25 -18.80
CA THR A 221 -2.08 -0.68 -20.08
C THR A 221 -3.61 -0.66 -20.19
N LYS A 222 -4.12 0.07 -21.17
CA LYS A 222 -5.56 0.13 -21.47
C LYS A 222 -6.12 -1.24 -21.85
N GLU A 223 -5.36 -2.01 -22.61
CA GLU A 223 -5.73 -3.36 -23.04
C GLU A 223 -5.85 -4.32 -21.86
N GLU A 224 -4.95 -4.21 -20.89
CA GLU A 224 -5.00 -5.03 -19.66
C GLU A 224 -6.24 -4.75 -18.80
N LEU A 225 -6.80 -3.54 -18.87
CA LEU A 225 -8.01 -3.16 -18.12
C LEU A 225 -9.28 -3.17 -18.98
N SER A 226 -9.25 -3.75 -20.18
CA SER A 226 -10.41 -3.74 -21.10
C SER A 226 -11.66 -4.43 -20.54
N HIS A 227 -11.49 -5.38 -19.63
CA HIS A 227 -12.59 -6.08 -18.92
C HIS A 227 -12.89 -5.53 -17.52
N TYR A 228 -12.13 -4.56 -17.06
CA TYR A 228 -12.33 -3.93 -15.77
C TYR A 228 -13.34 -2.78 -15.88
N SER A 229 -14.46 -2.90 -15.17
CA SER A 229 -15.55 -1.91 -15.21
C SER A 229 -15.95 -1.35 -13.86
N SER A 230 -15.29 -1.79 -12.79
CA SER A 230 -15.65 -1.39 -11.42
C SER A 230 -15.33 0.08 -11.17
N PRO A 231 -16.20 0.80 -10.45
CA PRO A 231 -15.98 2.19 -10.08
C PRO A 231 -14.61 2.36 -9.39
N THR A 232 -13.86 3.37 -9.82
CA THR A 232 -12.52 3.62 -9.30
C THR A 232 -12.35 5.08 -8.90
N LEU A 233 -11.85 5.29 -7.68
CA LEU A 233 -11.37 6.58 -7.18
C LEU A 233 -9.84 6.58 -7.17
N ILE A 234 -9.23 7.63 -7.72
CA ILE A 234 -7.79 7.89 -7.54
C ILE A 234 -7.61 9.16 -6.72
N ILE A 235 -6.68 9.10 -5.76
CA ILE A 235 -6.24 10.26 -4.98
C ILE A 235 -4.72 10.39 -5.16
N ALA A 236 -4.25 11.58 -5.56
CA ALA A 236 -2.83 11.80 -5.89
C ALA A 236 -2.27 13.09 -5.31
N GLY A 237 -0.98 13.07 -4.97
CA GLY A 237 -0.25 14.24 -4.47
C GLY A 237 0.44 15.01 -5.59
N LYS A 238 0.33 16.36 -5.56
CA LYS A 238 1.08 17.25 -6.47
C LYS A 238 2.58 17.18 -6.21
N LYS A 239 2.98 17.01 -4.94
CA LYS A 239 4.38 16.98 -4.50
C LYS A 239 4.93 15.57 -4.36
N ASP A 240 4.15 14.54 -4.73
CA ASP A 240 4.59 13.15 -4.68
C ASP A 240 5.82 12.94 -5.58
N ILE A 241 6.92 12.48 -4.98
CA ILE A 241 8.19 12.23 -5.68
C ILE A 241 8.12 10.99 -6.58
N PHE A 242 7.33 9.97 -6.18
CA PHE A 242 7.23 8.68 -6.86
C PHE A 242 6.15 8.67 -7.94
N PHE A 243 4.96 9.20 -7.64
CA PHE A 243 3.77 9.13 -8.48
C PHE A 243 3.03 10.48 -8.52
N PRO A 244 3.67 11.54 -9.02
CA PRO A 244 3.07 12.88 -9.02
C PRO A 244 1.81 12.95 -9.88
N GLU A 245 0.80 13.66 -9.39
CA GLU A 245 -0.49 13.88 -10.04
C GLU A 245 -0.35 14.23 -11.51
N SER A 246 0.54 15.19 -11.83
CA SER A 246 0.77 15.69 -13.19
C SER A 246 1.18 14.61 -14.21
N ARG A 247 1.71 13.47 -13.73
CA ARG A 247 2.04 12.32 -14.56
C ARG A 247 0.97 11.24 -14.55
N LEU A 248 0.21 11.14 -13.46
CA LEU A 248 -0.81 10.11 -13.29
C LEU A 248 -2.11 10.44 -14.03
N ASN A 249 -2.61 11.69 -13.90
CA ASN A 249 -3.99 12.05 -14.24
C ASN A 249 -4.37 11.69 -15.68
N LYS A 250 -3.56 12.13 -16.64
CA LYS A 250 -3.85 11.84 -18.06
C LYS A 250 -3.86 10.33 -18.35
N VAL A 251 -2.85 9.61 -17.86
CA VAL A 251 -2.71 8.17 -18.12
C VAL A 251 -3.82 7.38 -17.42
N ALA A 252 -4.15 7.71 -16.17
CA ALA A 252 -5.22 7.06 -15.43
C ALA A 252 -6.57 7.17 -16.16
N ARG A 253 -6.91 8.36 -16.65
CA ARG A 253 -8.15 8.60 -17.43
C ARG A 253 -8.17 7.87 -18.78
N GLU A 254 -7.00 7.56 -19.31
CA GLU A 254 -6.87 6.82 -20.59
C GLU A 254 -7.04 5.31 -20.39
N ILE A 255 -6.49 4.76 -19.26
CA ILE A 255 -6.40 3.31 -19.06
C ILE A 255 -7.51 2.73 -18.17
N ILE A 256 -8.11 3.50 -17.26
CA ILE A 256 -9.15 3.01 -16.34
C ILE A 256 -10.52 3.34 -16.93
N PRO A 257 -11.29 2.34 -17.36
CA PRO A 257 -12.54 2.60 -18.09
C PRO A 257 -13.61 3.30 -17.26
N ASN A 258 -13.72 2.96 -15.97
CA ASN A 258 -14.72 3.54 -15.05
C ASN A 258 -14.03 4.33 -13.92
N LEU A 259 -13.20 5.30 -14.28
CA LEU A 259 -12.62 6.25 -13.35
C LEU A 259 -13.64 7.31 -12.96
N ILE A 260 -14.26 7.14 -11.79
CA ILE A 260 -15.32 8.05 -11.28
C ILE A 260 -14.73 9.41 -10.92
N ALA A 261 -13.64 9.41 -10.14
CA ALA A 261 -13.00 10.64 -9.69
C ALA A 261 -11.47 10.50 -9.65
N PHE A 262 -10.80 11.62 -9.86
CA PHE A 262 -9.36 11.79 -9.69
C PHE A 262 -9.14 13.04 -8.85
N ASN A 263 -8.95 12.83 -7.53
CA ASN A 263 -8.79 13.89 -6.56
C ASN A 263 -7.32 14.22 -6.35
N THR A 264 -7.01 15.50 -6.17
CA THR A 264 -5.63 15.97 -6.09
C THR A 264 -5.43 16.87 -4.90
N TYR A 265 -4.36 16.61 -4.12
CA TYR A 265 -3.98 17.39 -2.96
C TYR A 265 -2.55 17.92 -3.07
N ASP A 266 -2.25 19.03 -2.37
CA ASP A 266 -0.90 19.61 -2.30
C ASP A 266 -0.04 18.90 -1.25
N MET A 267 0.12 17.59 -1.42
CA MET A 267 0.78 16.66 -0.49
C MET A 267 1.90 15.88 -1.18
N GLY A 268 2.82 15.35 -0.36
CA GLY A 268 3.81 14.35 -0.76
C GLY A 268 3.22 12.94 -0.89
N HIS A 269 4.09 11.95 -0.98
CA HIS A 269 3.72 10.53 -1.04
C HIS A 269 3.15 10.00 0.29
N PHE A 270 3.62 10.55 1.41
CA PHE A 270 3.09 10.30 2.75
C PHE A 270 2.25 11.51 3.15
N PRO A 271 0.91 11.39 3.21
CA PRO A 271 0.03 12.50 3.57
C PRO A 271 0.20 12.93 5.03
N SER A 272 0.03 14.23 5.30
CA SER A 272 -0.15 14.72 6.67
C SER A 272 -1.49 14.30 7.25
N GLU A 273 -1.66 14.43 8.56
CA GLU A 273 -2.95 14.15 9.22
C GLU A 273 -4.10 14.98 8.66
N GLU A 274 -3.83 16.24 8.28
CA GLU A 274 -4.83 17.08 7.63
C GLU A 274 -5.28 16.52 6.29
N TYR A 275 -4.32 16.06 5.46
CA TYR A 275 -4.65 15.44 4.17
C TYR A 275 -5.28 14.07 4.34
N LEU A 276 -4.88 13.29 5.35
CA LEU A 276 -5.54 12.01 5.66
C LEU A 276 -7.03 12.19 5.99
N LYS A 277 -7.41 13.26 6.70
CA LYS A 277 -8.82 13.58 6.94
C LYS A 277 -9.58 13.84 5.63
N LYS A 278 -9.00 14.63 4.72
CA LYS A 278 -9.61 14.91 3.41
C LYS A 278 -9.71 13.65 2.54
N ILE A 279 -8.65 12.86 2.50
CA ILE A 279 -8.60 11.58 1.78
C ILE A 279 -9.69 10.63 2.29
N ASN A 280 -9.82 10.49 3.61
CA ASN A 280 -10.84 9.61 4.19
C ASN A 280 -12.26 10.10 3.92
N ASN A 281 -12.49 11.42 3.90
CA ASN A 281 -13.81 11.95 3.51
C ASN A 281 -14.14 11.57 2.06
N ASP A 282 -13.21 11.76 1.12
CA ASP A 282 -13.40 11.34 -0.27
C ASP A 282 -13.67 9.84 -0.39
N ILE A 283 -12.93 9.02 0.38
CA ILE A 283 -13.09 7.55 0.36
C ILE A 283 -14.46 7.15 0.91
N VAL A 284 -14.87 7.72 2.04
CA VAL A 284 -16.16 7.40 2.67
C VAL A 284 -17.32 7.82 1.77
N GLU A 285 -17.26 8.99 1.13
CA GLU A 285 -18.24 9.45 0.15
C GLU A 285 -18.31 8.47 -1.04
N PHE A 286 -17.16 8.17 -1.66
CA PHE A 286 -17.10 7.25 -2.77
C PHE A 286 -17.64 5.85 -2.43
N LEU A 287 -17.25 5.28 -1.29
CA LEU A 287 -17.73 3.97 -0.86
C LEU A 287 -19.23 3.99 -0.51
N THR A 288 -19.77 5.11 -0.08
CA THR A 288 -21.22 5.24 0.19
C THR A 288 -22.03 5.19 -1.09
N ASP A 289 -21.49 5.73 -2.19
CA ASP A 289 -22.18 5.82 -3.49
C ASP A 289 -22.00 4.56 -4.35
N TYR A 290 -20.89 3.86 -4.19
CA TYR A 290 -20.47 2.80 -5.13
C TYR A 290 -20.25 1.42 -4.48
N TYR A 291 -20.37 1.33 -3.17
CA TYR A 291 -20.19 0.09 -2.42
C TYR A 291 -21.26 -0.10 -1.36
#